data_d9d4e85bc153257144675c0406401f35
#
_entry.id   d9d4e85bc153257144675c0406401f35
#
_cell.length_a   1.000
_cell.length_b   1.000
_cell.length_c   1.000
_cell.angle_alpha   90.00
_cell.angle_beta   90.00
_cell.angle_gamma   90.00
#
_symmetry.space_group_name_H-M   'P 1'
#
loop_
_entity.id
_entity.type
_entity.pdbx_description
1 polymer ?
#
loop_
_entity_poly.entity_id
_entity_poly.type
_entity_poly.pdbx_seq_one_letter_code
_entity_poly.pdbx_strand_id
1 'polypeptide(L)'
;MPASNIHNIDWEAMEWKTIREGVEQKAFSGEGATVALHRLSPGHEIKPHAHHYEQIVYIMAGTVDFHVGDDVVRLGPGGLCVVPPNVMHYAEIVGNEPVLNLDVFTPNRPEYAPPSSRN
;
A
#
# COMPACT_ATOMS: atom_id res chain seq x y z
N MET A 1 -30.26 -7.65 10.83
CA MET A 1 -29.86 -7.40 10.21
C MET A 1 -28.84 -7.68 9.73
N PRO A 2 -28.73 -7.42 9.00
CA PRO A 2 -27.96 -8.27 8.25
C PRO A 2 -26.54 -7.95 8.23
N ALA A 3 -25.82 -9.00 8.24
CA ALA A 3 -24.41 -8.94 7.99
C ALA A 3 -24.09 -8.73 6.51
N SER A 4 -25.11 -8.45 5.69
CA SER A 4 -24.91 -8.36 4.24
C SER A 4 -24.01 -7.20 3.80
N ASN A 5 -23.79 -6.22 4.68
CA ASN A 5 -22.89 -5.10 4.40
C ASN A 5 -21.48 -5.30 4.93
N ILE A 6 -21.21 -6.46 5.52
CA ILE A 6 -19.91 -6.75 6.10
C ILE A 6 -19.15 -7.71 5.19
N HIS A 7 -17.92 -7.32 4.85
CA HIS A 7 -17.01 -8.17 4.09
C HIS A 7 -15.89 -8.60 5.03
N ASN A 8 -15.73 -9.89 5.22
CA ASN A 8 -14.67 -10.43 6.07
C ASN A 8 -13.50 -10.85 5.19
N ILE A 9 -12.40 -10.15 5.33
CA ILE A 9 -11.20 -10.37 4.54
C ILE A 9 -10.12 -10.94 5.46
N ASP A 10 -9.57 -12.07 5.06
CA ASP A 10 -8.49 -12.71 5.77
C ASP A 10 -7.19 -12.60 4.95
N TRP A 11 -6.29 -11.72 5.37
CA TRP A 11 -5.00 -11.54 4.71
C TRP A 11 -4.20 -12.84 4.61
N GLU A 12 -4.28 -13.68 5.63
CA GLU A 12 -3.51 -14.93 5.66
C GLU A 12 -3.96 -15.90 4.57
N ALA A 13 -5.23 -15.84 4.19
CA ALA A 13 -5.76 -16.68 3.13
C ALA A 13 -5.45 -16.14 1.73
N MET A 14 -4.96 -14.92 1.63
CA MET A 14 -4.61 -14.32 0.33
C MET A 14 -3.20 -14.69 -0.07
N GLU A 15 -2.99 -14.90 -1.35
CA GLU A 15 -1.65 -15.12 -1.88
C GLU A 15 -0.98 -13.80 -2.20
N TRP A 16 0.33 -13.73 -1.98
CA TRP A 16 1.14 -12.60 -2.41
C TRP A 16 1.22 -12.59 -3.93
N LYS A 17 1.02 -11.43 -4.51
CA LYS A 17 1.15 -11.21 -5.94
C LYS A 17 2.37 -10.34 -6.18
N THR A 18 3.31 -10.82 -6.99
CA THR A 18 4.47 -10.01 -7.38
C THR A 18 4.01 -8.96 -8.39
N ILE A 19 4.21 -7.69 -8.06
CA ILE A 19 3.83 -6.58 -8.96
C ILE A 19 5.02 -5.98 -9.69
N ARG A 20 6.22 -6.15 -9.15
CA ARG A 20 7.50 -5.88 -9.80
C ARG A 20 8.61 -6.50 -8.96
N GLU A 21 9.84 -6.46 -9.42
CA GLU A 21 10.94 -7.09 -8.69
C GLU A 21 11.05 -6.58 -7.26
N GLY A 22 10.99 -7.50 -6.32
CA GLY A 22 11.12 -7.20 -4.89
C GLY A 22 9.89 -6.55 -4.26
N VAL A 23 8.78 -6.43 -4.98
CA VAL A 23 7.54 -5.84 -4.44
C VAL A 23 6.38 -6.81 -4.63
N GLU A 24 5.81 -7.24 -3.50
CA GLU A 24 4.66 -8.13 -3.48
C GLU A 24 3.47 -7.45 -2.83
N GLN A 25 2.28 -7.88 -3.19
CA GLN A 25 1.05 -7.20 -2.80
C GLN A 25 -0.05 -8.18 -2.44
N LYS A 26 -0.80 -7.81 -1.41
CA LYS A 26 -2.14 -8.34 -1.12
C LYS A 26 -3.06 -7.13 -1.05
N ALA A 27 -4.21 -7.17 -1.70
CA ALA A 27 -5.09 -6.00 -1.72
C ALA A 27 -6.55 -6.41 -1.75
N PHE A 28 -7.39 -5.55 -1.20
CA PHE A 28 -8.82 -5.65 -1.39
C PHE A 28 -9.45 -4.26 -1.41
N SER A 29 -10.65 -4.15 -1.95
CA SER A 29 -11.37 -2.89 -2.05
C SER A 29 -12.76 -3.00 -1.47
N GLY A 30 -13.16 -1.96 -0.74
CA GLY A 30 -14.54 -1.64 -0.50
C GLY A 30 -15.05 -0.70 -1.58
N GLU A 31 -16.19 -0.07 -1.36
CA GLU A 31 -16.74 0.89 -2.33
C GLU A 31 -15.97 2.21 -2.35
N GLY A 32 -15.44 2.63 -1.21
CA GLY A 32 -14.81 3.95 -1.08
C GLY A 32 -13.31 3.94 -0.93
N ALA A 33 -12.70 2.78 -0.75
CA ALA A 33 -11.26 2.71 -0.49
C ALA A 33 -10.69 1.36 -0.91
N THR A 34 -9.41 1.35 -1.20
CA THR A 34 -8.62 0.13 -1.40
C THR A 34 -7.56 0.07 -0.32
N VAL A 35 -7.38 -1.11 0.26
CA VAL A 35 -6.31 -1.37 1.22
C VAL A 35 -5.34 -2.36 0.59
N ALA A 36 -4.07 -1.98 0.52
CA ALA A 36 -3.02 -2.82 -0.05
C ALA A 36 -1.91 -3.02 0.97
N LEU A 37 -1.56 -4.28 1.18
CA LEU A 37 -0.41 -4.65 1.99
C LEU A 37 0.74 -4.93 1.03
N HIS A 38 1.82 -4.16 1.15
CA HIS A 38 3.00 -4.32 0.31
C HIS A 38 4.16 -4.86 1.13
N ARG A 39 4.88 -5.79 0.55
CA ARG A 39 6.13 -6.29 1.10
C ARG A 39 7.25 -5.93 0.13
N LEU A 40 8.18 -5.10 0.58
CA LEU A 40 9.33 -4.67 -0.19
C LEU A 40 10.55 -5.42 0.33
N SER A 41 11.27 -6.04 -0.58
CA SER A 41 12.52 -6.74 -0.25
C SER A 41 13.71 -5.86 -0.60
N PRO A 42 14.84 -5.99 0.10
CA PRO A 42 16.05 -5.26 -0.27
C PRO A 42 16.41 -5.50 -1.73
N GLY A 43 16.77 -4.43 -2.44
CA GLY A 43 17.04 -4.50 -3.87
C GLY A 43 15.80 -4.38 -4.74
N HIS A 44 14.64 -4.02 -4.16
CA HIS A 44 13.41 -3.88 -4.94
C HIS A 44 13.55 -2.80 -6.02
N GLU A 45 12.79 -2.98 -7.08
CA GLU A 45 12.74 -1.99 -8.15
C GLU A 45 12.06 -0.72 -7.66
N ILE A 46 12.77 0.41 -7.76
CA ILE A 46 12.23 1.72 -7.42
C ILE A 46 11.48 2.25 -8.64
N LYS A 47 10.23 2.64 -8.44
CA LYS A 47 9.40 3.12 -9.54
C LYS A 47 8.68 4.40 -9.14
N PRO A 48 9.29 5.57 -9.40
CA PRO A 48 8.60 6.84 -9.16
C PRO A 48 7.32 6.91 -9.99
N HIS A 49 6.23 7.30 -9.35
CA HIS A 49 4.93 7.38 -10.03
C HIS A 49 4.01 8.38 -9.31
N ALA A 50 2.97 8.77 -10.00
CA ALA A 50 1.92 9.62 -9.47
C ALA A 50 0.56 9.04 -9.87
N HIS A 51 -0.45 9.26 -9.06
CA HIS A 51 -1.80 8.80 -9.34
C HIS A 51 -2.82 9.77 -8.73
N HIS A 52 -4.06 9.69 -9.20
CA HIS A 52 -5.10 10.60 -8.72
C HIS A 52 -5.65 10.22 -7.33
N TYR A 53 -5.30 9.05 -6.83
CA TYR A 53 -5.72 8.62 -5.50
C TYR A 53 -4.92 9.32 -4.43
N GLU A 54 -5.56 9.69 -3.34
CA GLU A 54 -4.85 9.99 -2.10
C GLU A 54 -4.37 8.67 -1.52
N GLN A 55 -3.18 8.67 -0.95
CA GLN A 55 -2.60 7.45 -0.36
C GLN A 55 -2.17 7.75 1.07
N ILE A 56 -2.62 6.92 2.00
CA ILE A 56 -2.13 6.94 3.38
C ILE A 56 -1.20 5.75 3.54
N VAL A 57 0.00 6.02 4.03
CA VAL A 57 1.03 5.01 4.23
C VAL A 57 1.21 4.73 5.71
N TYR A 58 1.21 3.46 6.08
CA TYR A 58 1.50 3.01 7.44
C TYR A 58 2.57 1.94 7.40
N ILE A 59 3.69 2.16 8.07
CA ILE A 59 4.79 1.20 8.12
C ILE A 59 4.58 0.24 9.29
N MET A 60 4.52 -1.05 9.00
CA MET A 60 4.33 -2.11 9.99
C MET A 60 5.66 -2.73 10.42
N ALA A 61 6.62 -2.83 9.50
CA ALA A 61 7.93 -3.40 9.77
C ALA A 61 8.96 -2.80 8.82
N GLY A 62 10.20 -2.71 9.27
CA GLY A 62 11.30 -2.15 8.50
C GLY A 62 11.36 -0.64 8.54
N THR A 63 12.31 -0.06 7.82
CA THR A 63 12.53 1.39 7.74
C THR A 63 12.62 1.80 6.28
N VAL A 64 11.96 2.88 5.93
CA VAL A 64 11.88 3.34 4.56
C VAL A 64 12.02 4.86 4.50
N ASP A 65 12.68 5.36 3.45
CA ASP A 65 12.62 6.76 3.07
C ASP A 65 11.51 6.90 2.02
N PHE A 66 10.50 7.66 2.34
CA PHE A 66 9.39 7.92 1.45
C PHE A 66 9.61 9.27 0.79
N HIS A 67 9.80 9.24 -0.54
CA HIS A 67 10.03 10.43 -1.35
C HIS A 67 8.69 10.89 -1.89
N VAL A 68 8.27 12.08 -1.53
CA VAL A 68 6.99 12.66 -1.94
C VAL A 68 7.25 14.06 -2.48
N GLY A 69 7.16 14.23 -3.79
CA GLY A 69 7.59 15.46 -4.42
C GLY A 69 9.06 15.72 -4.13
N ASP A 70 9.36 16.89 -3.60
CA ASP A 70 10.72 17.27 -3.21
C ASP A 70 11.07 16.92 -1.76
N ASP A 71 10.12 16.34 -1.03
CA ASP A 71 10.29 16.02 0.37
C ASP A 71 10.67 14.56 0.56
N VAL A 72 11.42 14.28 1.62
CA VAL A 72 11.76 12.92 2.02
C VAL A 72 11.40 12.76 3.49
N VAL A 73 10.62 11.73 3.80
CA VAL A 73 10.30 11.41 5.19
C VAL A 73 10.76 9.99 5.49
N ARG A 74 11.50 9.85 6.59
CA ARG A 74 11.93 8.52 7.06
C ARG A 74 10.91 7.97 8.02
N LEU A 75 10.42 6.77 7.73
CA LEU A 75 9.41 6.08 8.53
C LEU A 75 9.93 4.72 8.98
N GLY A 76 9.82 4.46 10.27
CA GLY A 76 10.00 3.15 10.86
C GLY A 76 8.65 2.58 11.28
N PRO A 77 8.63 1.44 12.01
CA PRO A 77 7.38 0.83 12.45
C PRO A 77 6.49 1.80 13.22
N GLY A 78 5.23 1.87 12.83
CA GLY A 78 4.26 2.83 13.38
C GLY A 78 4.26 4.18 12.67
N GLY A 79 5.17 4.42 11.74
CA GLY A 79 5.23 5.68 10.99
C GLY A 79 4.11 5.79 9.97
N LEU A 80 3.61 7.00 9.81
CA LEU A 80 2.50 7.32 8.92
C LEU A 80 2.85 8.54 8.07
N CYS A 81 2.42 8.53 6.81
CA CYS A 81 2.43 9.75 6.00
C CYS A 81 1.29 9.73 5.00
N VAL A 82 0.99 10.91 4.45
CA VAL A 82 -0.03 11.08 3.42
C VAL A 82 0.68 11.47 2.13
N VAL A 83 0.36 10.75 1.06
CA VAL A 83 0.79 11.10 -0.29
C VAL A 83 -0.40 11.77 -0.97
N PRO A 84 -0.31 13.09 -1.26
CA PRO A 84 -1.41 13.79 -1.92
C PRO A 84 -1.64 13.28 -3.34
N PRO A 85 -2.86 13.44 -3.88
CA PRO A 85 -3.13 13.10 -5.28
C PRO A 85 -2.17 13.80 -6.24
N ASN A 86 -1.75 13.09 -7.26
CA ASN A 86 -0.97 13.60 -8.39
C ASN A 86 0.43 14.11 -8.04
N VAL A 87 0.96 13.71 -6.88
CA VAL A 87 2.33 14.05 -6.49
C VAL A 87 3.23 12.84 -6.73
N MET A 88 4.33 13.05 -7.43
CA MET A 88 5.31 12.01 -7.72
C MET A 88 5.90 11.47 -6.43
N HIS A 89 5.95 10.15 -6.29
CA HIS A 89 6.44 9.53 -5.07
C HIS A 89 7.04 8.15 -5.31
N TYR A 90 7.88 7.72 -4.40
CA TYR A 90 8.42 6.37 -4.36
C TYR A 90 8.97 6.07 -2.98
N ALA A 91 9.14 4.79 -2.68
CA ALA A 91 9.70 4.31 -1.42
C ALA A 91 11.07 3.69 -1.65
N GLU A 92 11.97 3.88 -0.69
CA GLU A 92 13.31 3.36 -0.74
C GLU A 92 13.66 2.75 0.61
N ILE A 93 14.04 1.46 0.64
CA ILE A 93 14.40 0.78 1.89
C ILE A 93 15.66 1.40 2.48
N VAL A 94 15.64 1.60 3.79
CA VAL A 94 16.82 2.00 4.57
C VAL A 94 17.29 0.78 5.34
N GLY A 95 18.51 0.32 5.05
CA GLY A 95 19.07 -0.88 5.64
C GLY A 95 18.82 -2.13 4.80
N ASN A 96 18.88 -3.29 5.43
CA ASN A 96 18.84 -4.58 4.73
C ASN A 96 17.65 -5.44 5.11
N GLU A 97 16.67 -4.89 5.83
CA GLU A 97 15.49 -5.65 6.23
C GLU A 97 14.32 -5.37 5.30
N PRO A 98 13.45 -6.35 5.05
CA PRO A 98 12.24 -6.10 4.31
C PRO A 98 11.36 -5.06 4.99
N VAL A 99 10.59 -4.34 4.19
CA VAL A 99 9.61 -3.38 4.68
C VAL A 99 8.22 -3.94 4.43
N LEU A 100 7.37 -3.87 5.44
CA LEU A 100 5.96 -4.21 5.32
C LEU A 100 5.18 -2.92 5.51
N ASN A 101 4.48 -2.48 4.46
CA ASN A 101 3.69 -1.26 4.55
C ASN A 101 2.26 -1.48 4.10
N LEU A 102 1.35 -0.85 4.83
CA LEU A 102 -0.05 -0.84 4.50
C LEU A 102 -0.37 0.49 3.83
N ASP A 103 -1.00 0.42 2.67
CA ASP A 103 -1.44 1.60 1.93
C ASP A 103 -2.96 1.63 1.87
N VAL A 104 -3.53 2.80 2.12
CA VAL A 104 -4.96 3.04 1.94
C VAL A 104 -5.12 4.08 0.84
N PHE A 105 -5.87 3.72 -0.20
CA PHE A 105 -6.14 4.59 -1.33
C PHE A 105 -7.59 5.03 -1.33
N THR A 106 -7.84 6.30 -1.57
CA THR A 106 -9.19 6.83 -1.72
C THR A 106 -9.25 7.77 -2.92
N PRO A 107 -10.30 7.68 -3.76
CA PRO A 107 -11.31 6.61 -3.80
C PRO A 107 -10.67 5.24 -4.04
N ASN A 108 -11.48 4.20 -4.14
CA ASN A 108 -10.92 2.87 -4.35
C ASN A 108 -10.10 2.79 -5.65
N ARG A 109 -9.12 1.90 -5.65
CA ARG A 109 -8.17 1.72 -6.75
C ARG A 109 -8.41 0.36 -7.40
N PRO A 110 -9.34 0.28 -8.37
CA PRO A 110 -9.79 -1.02 -8.91
C PRO A 110 -8.70 -1.79 -9.65
N GLU A 111 -7.66 -1.11 -10.13
CA GLU A 111 -6.54 -1.82 -10.77
C GLU A 111 -5.73 -2.66 -9.78
N TYR A 112 -5.82 -2.36 -8.47
CA TYR A 112 -5.22 -3.21 -7.44
C TYR A 112 -6.17 -4.31 -7.00
N ALA A 113 -7.43 -3.98 -6.80
CA ALA A 113 -8.46 -4.94 -6.45
C ALA A 113 -9.83 -4.36 -6.80
N PRO A 114 -10.68 -5.08 -7.53
CA PRO A 114 -12.02 -4.59 -7.79
C PRO A 114 -12.83 -4.53 -6.50
N PRO A 115 -13.88 -3.69 -6.43
CA PRO A 115 -14.73 -3.65 -5.24
C PRO A 115 -15.26 -5.02 -4.89
N SER A 116 -15.23 -5.34 -3.59
CA SER A 116 -15.71 -6.64 -3.11
C SER A 116 -17.21 -6.75 -3.27
N SER A 117 -17.65 -7.96 -3.58
CA SER A 117 -19.06 -8.26 -3.69
C SER A 117 -19.70 -8.35 -2.30
N ARG A 118 -20.97 -7.97 -2.21
CA ARG A 118 -21.70 -8.05 -0.97
C ARG A 118 -22.62 -9.25 -0.97
N ASN A 119 -22.20 -10.34 -0.79
CA ASN A 119 -23.11 -11.47 -0.78
C ASN A 119 -23.20 -12.15 0.54
#